data_83c9b80dfcb34268d65780d8276b2e40
#
_entry.id   83c9b80dfcb34268d65780d8276b2e40
#
_cell.length_a   1.000
_cell.length_b   1.000
_cell.length_c   1.000
_cell.angle_alpha   90.00
_cell.angle_beta   90.00
_cell.angle_gamma   90.00
#
_symmetry.space_group_name_H-M   'P 1'
#
loop_
_entity.id
_entity.type
_entity.pdbx_description
1 polymer ?
#
loop_
_entity_poly.entity_id
_entity_poly.type
_entity_poly.pdbx_seq_one_letter_code
_entity_poly.pdbx_strand_id
1 'polypeptide(L)'
;MMPRSPTLTAIALAALLGLGACSTSAPPTRLHTLMPAEPTPREPSAAGRGPVFVTLAPIRLPAQVDQPQWLVRLPDETLASLEQERWASPLADELRQALLEQLSARFDVVEGRHVAPQAAAPVGIALEFRRFDSIPGREARIEGVWTVAGASPGRCDFLIRESAAAGMAELAAAHRRALARLAAGIGASLIAVPSSSAPACPAREPR
;
A
#
# COMPACT_ATOMS: atom_id res chain seq x y z
N MET A 1 1.33 28.79 -70.46
CA MET A 1 1.15 29.42 -69.14
C MET A 1 -0.29 29.08 -68.67
N MET A 2 -0.44 28.04 -67.82
CA MET A 2 -1.76 27.65 -67.29
C MET A 2 -2.12 28.48 -66.07
N PRO A 3 -3.30 29.09 -65.97
CA PRO A 3 -3.71 29.83 -64.79
C PRO A 3 -3.95 28.88 -63.61
N ARG A 4 -3.24 29.07 -62.53
CA ARG A 4 -3.45 28.34 -61.25
C ARG A 4 -4.76 28.86 -60.65
N SER A 5 -5.80 28.01 -60.55
CA SER A 5 -7.08 28.34 -59.99
C SER A 5 -6.95 28.65 -58.50
N PRO A 6 -7.33 29.83 -58.03
CA PRO A 6 -7.20 30.21 -56.62
C PRO A 6 -8.04 29.36 -55.66
N THR A 7 -9.05 28.65 -56.15
CA THR A 7 -9.90 27.75 -55.42
C THR A 7 -9.18 26.49 -54.89
N LEU A 8 -8.21 25.95 -55.64
CA LEU A 8 -7.44 24.79 -55.22
C LEU A 8 -6.46 25.13 -54.05
N THR A 9 -5.94 26.36 -54.05
CA THR A 9 -5.03 26.80 -53.01
C THR A 9 -5.76 27.07 -51.69
N ALA A 10 -7.00 27.58 -51.75
CA ALA A 10 -7.84 27.82 -50.58
C ALA A 10 -8.31 26.50 -49.90
N ILE A 11 -8.60 25.47 -50.69
CA ILE A 11 -9.02 24.17 -50.18
C ILE A 11 -7.84 23.46 -49.49
N ALA A 12 -6.63 23.54 -50.08
CA ALA A 12 -5.42 22.97 -49.47
C ALA A 12 -5.02 23.64 -48.14
N LEU A 13 -5.19 24.97 -48.04
CA LEU A 13 -4.94 25.72 -46.81
C LEU A 13 -5.94 25.42 -45.69
N ALA A 14 -7.22 25.23 -46.03
CA ALA A 14 -8.25 24.83 -45.09
C ALA A 14 -8.06 23.40 -44.55
N ALA A 15 -7.55 22.46 -45.37
CA ALA A 15 -7.26 21.10 -44.97
C ALA A 15 -6.06 21.02 -44.00
N LEU A 16 -5.04 21.88 -44.14
CA LEU A 16 -3.91 21.94 -43.23
C LEU A 16 -4.26 22.50 -41.84
N LEU A 17 -5.22 23.40 -41.75
CA LEU A 17 -5.69 23.96 -40.46
C LEU A 17 -6.54 22.98 -39.64
N GLY A 18 -7.16 21.99 -40.27
CA GLY A 18 -7.98 20.96 -39.64
C GLY A 18 -7.20 19.87 -38.87
N LEU A 19 -5.91 19.66 -39.18
CA LEU A 19 -5.11 18.60 -38.55
C LEU A 19 -4.48 18.98 -37.21
N GLY A 20 -4.54 20.24 -36.80
CA GLY A 20 -3.93 20.74 -35.55
C GLY A 20 -4.77 20.62 -34.29
N ALA A 21 -6.04 20.20 -34.38
CA ALA A 21 -7.01 20.33 -33.28
C ALA A 21 -7.09 19.13 -32.31
N CYS A 22 -6.28 18.08 -32.45
CA CYS A 22 -6.39 16.85 -31.65
C CYS A 22 -5.25 16.65 -30.62
N SER A 23 -4.58 17.70 -30.14
CA SER A 23 -3.64 17.58 -29.03
C SER A 23 -4.31 17.94 -27.69
N THR A 24 -5.33 17.17 -27.28
CA THR A 24 -5.71 17.15 -25.86
C THR A 24 -4.62 16.40 -25.11
N SER A 25 -3.69 17.14 -24.48
CA SER A 25 -2.72 16.50 -23.57
C SER A 25 -3.49 15.84 -22.43
N ALA A 26 -3.33 14.52 -22.28
CA ALA A 26 -3.88 13.81 -21.13
C ALA A 26 -3.33 14.46 -19.84
N PRO A 27 -4.13 14.59 -18.78
CA PRO A 27 -3.65 15.11 -17.52
C PRO A 27 -2.47 14.26 -17.00
N PRO A 28 -1.48 14.86 -16.32
CA PRO A 28 -0.31 14.14 -15.86
C PRO A 28 -0.69 13.06 -14.83
N THR A 29 -0.07 11.90 -14.93
CA THR A 29 -0.21 10.82 -13.94
C THR A 29 0.43 11.25 -12.62
N ARG A 30 -0.27 11.04 -11.51
CA ARG A 30 0.23 11.23 -10.15
C ARG A 30 0.57 9.88 -9.55
N LEU A 31 1.75 9.81 -8.93
CA LEU A 31 2.22 8.63 -8.24
C LEU A 31 2.07 8.80 -6.73
N HIS A 32 1.53 7.79 -6.09
CA HIS A 32 1.34 7.74 -4.65
C HIS A 32 2.15 6.60 -4.05
N THR A 33 2.65 6.81 -2.84
CA THR A 33 3.40 5.79 -2.12
C THR A 33 2.85 5.60 -0.71
N LEU A 34 2.96 4.38 -0.21
CA LEU A 34 2.64 4.02 1.17
C LEU A 34 3.86 4.17 2.10
N MET A 35 5.04 4.41 1.52
CA MET A 35 6.22 4.72 2.31
C MET A 35 6.06 6.04 3.05
N PRO A 36 6.47 6.13 4.33
CA PRO A 36 6.53 7.40 5.04
C PRO A 36 7.54 8.33 4.39
N ALA A 37 7.30 9.65 4.47
CA ALA A 37 8.22 10.65 3.93
C ALA A 37 9.55 10.69 4.71
N GLU A 38 9.51 10.36 5.99
CA GLU A 38 10.66 10.25 6.85
C GLU A 38 10.78 8.81 7.39
N PRO A 39 11.99 8.30 7.57
CA PRO A 39 12.20 6.99 8.19
C PRO A 39 11.55 6.92 9.57
N THR A 40 10.96 5.78 9.89
CA THR A 40 10.37 5.54 11.21
C THR A 40 11.48 5.49 12.27
N PRO A 41 11.48 6.36 13.29
CA PRO A 41 12.50 6.36 14.31
C PRO A 41 12.58 5.00 15.02
N ARG A 42 13.80 4.48 15.21
CA ARG A 42 13.99 3.24 15.94
C ARG A 42 13.67 3.43 17.42
N GLU A 43 12.75 2.63 17.93
CA GLU A 43 12.42 2.62 19.34
C GLU A 43 13.53 1.91 20.15
N PRO A 44 13.88 2.41 21.34
CA PRO A 44 14.81 1.70 22.22
C PRO A 44 14.32 0.28 22.50
N SER A 45 15.19 -0.72 22.31
CA SER A 45 14.87 -2.10 22.67
C SER A 45 14.50 -2.17 24.16
N ALA A 46 13.40 -2.83 24.48
CA ALA A 46 13.00 -3.02 25.87
C ALA A 46 14.14 -3.73 26.63
N ALA A 47 14.60 -3.12 27.73
CA ALA A 47 15.72 -3.62 28.51
C ALA A 47 15.52 -5.09 28.87
N GLY A 48 16.53 -5.92 28.58
CA GLY A 48 16.55 -7.34 28.92
C GLY A 48 16.02 -8.32 27.86
N ARG A 49 15.57 -7.84 26.68
CA ARG A 49 15.22 -8.71 25.54
C ARG A 49 16.30 -8.63 24.48
N GLY A 50 16.74 -9.80 24.02
CA GLY A 50 17.62 -9.89 22.86
C GLY A 50 16.93 -9.44 21.57
N PRO A 51 17.70 -9.28 20.48
CA PRO A 51 17.15 -8.88 19.18
C PRO A 51 16.15 -9.93 18.68
N VAL A 52 15.01 -9.47 18.17
CA VAL A 52 14.02 -10.33 17.51
C VAL A 52 14.14 -10.13 15.99
N PHE A 53 14.55 -11.19 15.30
CA PHE A 53 14.67 -11.19 13.84
C PHE A 53 13.34 -11.56 13.22
N VAL A 54 12.89 -10.79 12.25
CA VAL A 54 11.62 -11.01 11.54
C VAL A 54 11.83 -11.10 10.04
N THR A 55 11.06 -11.96 9.39
CA THR A 55 10.94 -12.03 7.93
C THR A 55 9.49 -11.82 7.53
N LEU A 56 9.26 -11.12 6.42
CA LEU A 56 7.93 -10.91 5.87
C LEU A 56 7.81 -11.63 4.54
N ALA A 57 6.88 -12.58 4.47
CA ALA A 57 6.55 -13.28 3.23
C ALA A 57 5.92 -12.30 2.20
N PRO A 58 5.90 -12.66 0.89
CA PRO A 58 5.15 -11.90 -0.10
C PRO A 58 3.69 -11.69 0.34
N ILE A 59 3.21 -10.46 0.21
CA ILE A 59 1.85 -10.08 0.62
C ILE A 59 0.86 -10.59 -0.42
N ARG A 60 -0.27 -11.14 0.04
CA ARG A 60 -1.38 -11.53 -0.80
C ARG A 60 -2.45 -10.44 -0.79
N LEU A 61 -2.90 -10.06 -2.00
CA LEU A 61 -3.92 -9.04 -2.22
C LEU A 61 -5.15 -9.61 -2.92
N PRO A 62 -6.34 -8.98 -2.77
CA PRO A 62 -7.45 -9.21 -3.69
C PRO A 62 -7.06 -8.82 -5.12
N ALA A 63 -7.37 -9.67 -6.09
CA ALA A 63 -6.99 -9.47 -7.49
C ALA A 63 -7.47 -8.11 -8.05
N GLN A 64 -8.59 -7.61 -7.57
CA GLN A 64 -9.16 -6.34 -8.02
C GLN A 64 -8.29 -5.11 -7.73
N VAL A 65 -7.46 -5.13 -6.67
CA VAL A 65 -6.57 -4.02 -6.32
C VAL A 65 -5.12 -4.28 -6.73
N ASP A 66 -4.81 -5.47 -7.23
CA ASP A 66 -3.49 -5.84 -7.73
C ASP A 66 -3.31 -5.33 -9.17
N GLN A 67 -3.32 -4.02 -9.31
CA GLN A 67 -3.18 -3.29 -10.57
C GLN A 67 -2.47 -1.95 -10.33
N PRO A 68 -1.84 -1.36 -11.37
CA PRO A 68 -1.12 -0.09 -11.21
C PRO A 68 -2.03 1.09 -10.87
N GLN A 69 -3.26 1.12 -11.43
CA GLN A 69 -4.21 2.20 -11.20
C GLN A 69 -4.80 2.11 -9.80
N TRP A 70 -5.04 3.27 -9.20
CA TRP A 70 -5.70 3.31 -7.92
C TRP A 70 -7.20 3.03 -8.07
N LEU A 71 -7.66 1.95 -7.46
CA LEU A 71 -9.07 1.59 -7.40
C LEU A 71 -9.73 2.26 -6.20
N VAL A 72 -10.83 2.96 -6.43
CA VAL A 72 -11.62 3.61 -5.37
C VAL A 72 -13.05 3.06 -5.35
N ARG A 73 -13.65 3.05 -4.16
CA ARG A 73 -15.07 2.72 -3.99
C ARG A 73 -15.89 4.02 -3.93
N LEU A 74 -16.89 4.10 -4.79
CA LEU A 74 -17.80 5.23 -4.86
C LEU A 74 -18.96 5.09 -3.85
N PRO A 75 -19.72 6.18 -3.60
CA PRO A 75 -20.86 6.15 -2.65
C PRO A 75 -21.98 5.16 -3.00
N ASP A 76 -22.13 4.83 -4.29
CA ASP A 76 -23.08 3.85 -4.81
C ASP A 76 -22.56 2.39 -4.74
N GLU A 77 -21.46 2.16 -3.99
CA GLU A 77 -20.76 0.89 -3.84
C GLU A 77 -20.07 0.38 -5.12
N THR A 78 -20.09 1.11 -6.23
CA THR A 78 -19.33 0.75 -7.43
C THR A 78 -17.84 1.01 -7.25
N LEU A 79 -17.03 0.37 -8.08
CA LEU A 79 -15.58 0.55 -8.10
C LEU A 79 -15.18 1.35 -9.35
N ALA A 80 -14.32 2.34 -9.16
CA ALA A 80 -13.75 3.13 -10.25
C ALA A 80 -12.24 3.01 -10.24
N SER A 81 -11.66 2.72 -11.40
CA SER A 81 -10.22 2.77 -11.63
C SER A 81 -9.84 4.19 -12.04
N LEU A 82 -8.90 4.78 -11.31
CA LEU A 82 -8.43 6.15 -11.57
C LEU A 82 -7.19 6.10 -12.48
N GLU A 83 -7.37 6.43 -13.76
CA GLU A 83 -6.31 6.31 -14.77
C GLU A 83 -5.09 7.19 -14.49
N GLN A 84 -5.30 8.35 -13.85
CA GLN A 84 -4.25 9.33 -13.56
C GLN A 84 -3.70 9.26 -12.14
N GLU A 85 -4.21 8.38 -11.31
CA GLU A 85 -3.75 8.16 -9.94
C GLU A 85 -3.23 6.72 -9.82
N ARG A 86 -1.95 6.56 -9.51
CA ARG A 86 -1.30 5.24 -9.49
C ARG A 86 -0.43 5.06 -8.27
N TRP A 87 -0.21 3.84 -7.88
CA TRP A 87 0.84 3.49 -6.93
C TRP A 87 2.21 3.64 -7.59
N ALA A 88 3.21 4.07 -6.83
CA ALA A 88 4.57 4.29 -7.33
C ALA A 88 5.26 2.97 -7.71
N SER A 89 4.88 1.86 -7.06
CA SER A 89 5.27 0.49 -7.39
C SER A 89 4.04 -0.44 -7.29
N PRO A 90 4.13 -1.72 -7.68
CA PRO A 90 3.04 -2.68 -7.44
C PRO A 90 2.56 -2.62 -6.00
N LEU A 91 1.24 -2.58 -5.78
CA LEU A 91 0.66 -2.37 -4.45
C LEU A 91 1.14 -3.38 -3.40
N ALA A 92 1.38 -4.63 -3.79
CA ALA A 92 1.93 -5.64 -2.90
C ALA A 92 3.34 -5.25 -2.38
N ASP A 93 4.16 -4.65 -3.25
CA ASP A 93 5.51 -4.19 -2.91
C ASP A 93 5.46 -2.92 -2.04
N GLU A 94 4.57 -1.96 -2.37
CA GLU A 94 4.31 -0.78 -1.54
C GLU A 94 3.94 -1.17 -0.10
N LEU A 95 3.00 -2.09 0.04
CA LEU A 95 2.55 -2.60 1.34
C LEU A 95 3.69 -3.32 2.08
N ARG A 96 4.44 -4.15 1.36
CA ARG A 96 5.54 -4.89 1.94
C ARG A 96 6.62 -3.95 2.47
N GLN A 97 7.05 -3.00 1.66
CA GLN A 97 8.10 -2.05 2.03
C GLN A 97 7.64 -1.15 3.19
N ALA A 98 6.42 -0.62 3.12
CA ALA A 98 5.88 0.21 4.19
C ALA A 98 5.77 -0.54 5.53
N LEU A 99 5.37 -1.82 5.50
CA LEU A 99 5.29 -2.64 6.71
C LEU A 99 6.67 -3.00 7.27
N LEU A 100 7.64 -3.31 6.41
CA LEU A 100 9.02 -3.57 6.82
C LEU A 100 9.63 -2.33 7.46
N GLU A 101 9.41 -1.15 6.89
CA GLU A 101 9.85 0.12 7.48
C GLU A 101 9.27 0.33 8.88
N GLN A 102 7.97 0.12 9.06
CA GLN A 102 7.32 0.24 10.37
C GLN A 102 7.82 -0.82 11.38
N LEU A 103 8.05 -2.04 10.93
CA LEU A 103 8.54 -3.12 11.80
C LEU A 103 10.01 -2.91 12.17
N SER A 104 10.82 -2.30 11.29
CA SER A 104 12.23 -2.01 11.54
C SER A 104 12.48 -1.08 12.73
N ALA A 105 11.45 -0.31 13.10
CA ALA A 105 11.50 0.53 14.29
C ALA A 105 11.70 -0.27 15.60
N ARG A 106 11.27 -1.54 15.64
CA ARG A 106 11.29 -2.39 16.85
C ARG A 106 12.00 -3.72 16.69
N PHE A 107 12.15 -4.20 15.46
CA PHE A 107 12.66 -5.54 15.15
C PHE A 107 13.83 -5.45 14.17
N ASP A 108 14.67 -6.48 14.17
CA ASP A 108 15.69 -6.63 13.15
C ASP A 108 15.10 -7.37 11.94
N VAL A 109 14.80 -6.61 10.90
CA VAL A 109 14.22 -7.15 9.67
C VAL A 109 15.30 -7.89 8.87
N VAL A 110 15.02 -9.14 8.52
CA VAL A 110 15.88 -9.97 7.66
C VAL A 110 15.25 -10.07 6.29
N GLU A 111 15.91 -9.52 5.27
CA GLU A 111 15.47 -9.59 3.88
C GLU A 111 16.45 -10.37 3.01
N GLY A 112 15.90 -11.17 2.11
CA GLY A 112 16.67 -11.88 1.10
C GLY A 112 17.69 -12.86 1.68
N ARG A 113 18.96 -12.76 1.21
CA ARG A 113 20.06 -13.65 1.60
C ARG A 113 20.79 -13.19 2.86
N HIS A 114 20.33 -12.18 3.55
CA HIS A 114 20.91 -11.80 4.82
C HIS A 114 20.63 -12.90 5.82
N VAL A 115 21.68 -13.64 6.16
CA VAL A 115 21.61 -14.73 7.12
C VAL A 115 21.43 -14.10 8.50
N ALA A 116 20.30 -14.41 9.16
CA ALA A 116 20.16 -14.11 10.58
C ALA A 116 21.38 -14.72 11.34
N PRO A 117 21.88 -14.05 12.38
CA PRO A 117 22.93 -14.63 13.21
C PRO A 117 22.51 -16.04 13.63
N GLN A 118 23.43 -17.00 13.59
CA GLN A 118 23.18 -18.44 13.84
C GLN A 118 22.49 -18.73 15.20
N ALA A 119 22.39 -17.73 16.07
CA ALA A 119 21.84 -17.85 17.41
C ALA A 119 20.31 -17.72 17.53
N ALA A 120 19.61 -17.18 16.54
CA ALA A 120 18.17 -16.98 16.63
C ALA A 120 17.48 -17.20 15.27
N ALA A 121 16.58 -18.18 15.20
CA ALA A 121 15.75 -18.39 14.02
C ALA A 121 14.79 -17.19 13.84
N PRO A 122 14.69 -16.59 12.64
CA PRO A 122 13.79 -15.49 12.40
C PRO A 122 12.33 -15.92 12.54
N VAL A 123 11.51 -15.02 13.04
CA VAL A 123 10.06 -15.19 13.10
C VAL A 123 9.47 -14.84 11.75
N GLY A 124 8.81 -15.80 11.13
CA GLY A 124 8.13 -15.60 9.83
C GLY A 124 6.78 -14.92 10.02
N ILE A 125 6.53 -13.85 9.26
CA ILE A 125 5.24 -13.17 9.20
C ILE A 125 4.68 -13.35 7.79
N ALA A 126 3.41 -13.78 7.69
CA ALA A 126 2.69 -13.80 6.42
C ALA A 126 1.40 -12.99 6.55
N LEU A 127 1.10 -12.20 5.51
CA LEU A 127 -0.09 -11.35 5.45
C LEU A 127 -0.94 -11.67 4.22
N GLU A 128 -2.24 -11.67 4.45
CA GLU A 128 -3.25 -11.78 3.41
C GLU A 128 -4.30 -10.68 3.64
N PHE A 129 -4.38 -9.75 2.71
CA PHE A 129 -5.44 -8.76 2.66
C PHE A 129 -6.66 -9.36 1.96
N ARG A 130 -7.81 -9.34 2.62
CA ARG A 130 -9.11 -9.72 2.05
C ARG A 130 -9.82 -8.50 1.48
N ARG A 131 -9.45 -7.32 2.00
CA ARG A 131 -10.01 -6.04 1.59
C ARG A 131 -8.96 -4.95 1.69
N PHE A 132 -8.92 -4.12 0.66
CA PHE A 132 -8.14 -2.90 0.61
C PHE A 132 -9.01 -1.86 -0.10
N ASP A 133 -9.87 -1.20 0.66
CA ASP A 133 -10.82 -0.22 0.14
C ASP A 133 -10.31 1.21 0.32
N SER A 134 -10.41 1.98 -0.72
CA SER A 134 -10.11 3.41 -0.78
C SER A 134 -11.43 4.15 -1.04
N ILE A 135 -11.96 4.89 -0.05
CA ILE A 135 -13.23 5.61 -0.13
C ILE A 135 -12.92 7.10 -0.01
N PRO A 136 -12.82 7.85 -1.14
CA PRO A 136 -12.43 9.25 -1.15
C PRO A 136 -13.34 10.12 -0.27
N GLY A 137 -12.73 11.00 0.54
CA GLY A 137 -13.46 11.88 1.44
C GLY A 137 -14.13 11.17 2.62
N ARG A 138 -13.85 9.90 2.84
CA ARG A 138 -14.43 9.12 3.92
C ARG A 138 -13.38 8.32 4.70
N GLU A 139 -12.83 7.25 4.13
CA GLU A 139 -11.92 6.37 4.86
C GLU A 139 -11.04 5.52 3.94
N ALA A 140 -9.92 5.09 4.47
CA ALA A 140 -9.17 3.92 4.04
C ALA A 140 -9.58 2.73 4.95
N ARG A 141 -9.87 1.57 4.35
CA ARG A 141 -10.25 0.36 5.08
C ARG A 141 -9.40 -0.81 4.62
N ILE A 142 -8.75 -1.45 5.57
CA ILE A 142 -8.00 -2.68 5.35
C ILE A 142 -8.54 -3.80 6.22
N GLU A 143 -8.71 -4.98 5.65
CA GLU A 143 -9.16 -6.17 6.35
C GLU A 143 -8.37 -7.39 5.87
N GLY A 144 -8.05 -8.28 6.78
CA GLY A 144 -7.31 -9.48 6.42
C GLY A 144 -6.88 -10.30 7.61
N VAL A 145 -5.80 -11.02 7.42
CA VAL A 145 -5.22 -11.89 8.43
C VAL A 145 -3.71 -11.81 8.36
N TRP A 146 -3.05 -11.85 9.51
CA TRP A 146 -1.63 -12.18 9.57
C TRP A 146 -1.42 -13.46 10.35
N THR A 147 -0.37 -14.15 10.00
CA THR A 147 0.11 -15.32 10.73
C THR A 147 1.56 -15.10 11.14
N VAL A 148 1.90 -15.57 12.31
CA VAL A 148 3.25 -15.60 12.84
C VAL A 148 3.69 -17.05 12.91
N ALA A 149 4.85 -17.37 12.33
CA ALA A 149 5.49 -18.69 12.41
C ALA A 149 6.74 -18.58 13.27
N GLY A 150 7.01 -19.59 14.10
CA GLY A 150 8.16 -19.60 15.00
C GLY A 150 7.83 -20.29 16.32
N ALA A 151 8.52 -19.92 17.39
CA ALA A 151 8.34 -20.55 18.70
C ALA A 151 6.94 -20.38 19.29
N SER A 152 6.23 -19.33 18.92
CA SER A 152 4.84 -19.07 19.34
C SER A 152 3.98 -18.75 18.12
N PRO A 153 3.58 -19.78 17.35
CA PRO A 153 2.79 -19.57 16.15
C PRO A 153 1.41 -19.02 16.48
N GLY A 154 0.90 -18.17 15.62
CA GLY A 154 -0.40 -17.57 15.83
C GLY A 154 -1.01 -16.97 14.57
N ARG A 155 -2.32 -16.76 14.63
CA ARG A 155 -3.12 -16.18 13.56
C ARG A 155 -4.06 -15.13 14.15
N CYS A 156 -4.06 -13.94 13.56
CA CYS A 156 -4.93 -12.85 13.95
C CYS A 156 -5.66 -12.28 12.72
N ASP A 157 -6.96 -12.07 12.85
CA ASP A 157 -7.72 -11.28 11.89
C ASP A 157 -7.62 -9.80 12.23
N PHE A 158 -7.62 -8.92 11.24
CA PHE A 158 -7.66 -7.49 11.43
C PHE A 158 -8.75 -6.83 10.58
N LEU A 159 -9.30 -5.74 11.11
CA LEU A 159 -10.12 -4.77 10.40
C LEU A 159 -9.73 -3.39 10.94
N ILE A 160 -9.16 -2.56 10.08
CA ILE A 160 -8.68 -1.23 10.43
C ILE A 160 -9.32 -0.24 9.48
N ARG A 161 -9.87 0.83 10.05
CA ARG A 161 -10.42 1.97 9.34
C ARG A 161 -9.70 3.23 9.76
N GLU A 162 -9.37 4.08 8.79
CA GLU A 162 -8.77 5.39 9.02
C GLU A 162 -9.53 6.43 8.22
N SER A 163 -10.03 7.44 8.89
CA SER A 163 -10.73 8.54 8.24
C SER A 163 -9.82 9.26 7.24
N ALA A 164 -10.37 9.65 6.10
CA ALA A 164 -9.67 10.42 5.09
C ALA A 164 -10.49 11.66 4.74
N ALA A 165 -9.85 12.83 4.77
CA ALA A 165 -10.41 14.03 4.19
C ALA A 165 -10.49 13.91 2.66
N ALA A 166 -11.09 14.89 2.01
CA ALA A 166 -11.18 14.93 0.55
C ALA A 166 -9.77 15.02 -0.08
N GLY A 167 -9.56 14.27 -1.16
CA GLY A 167 -8.32 14.26 -1.93
C GLY A 167 -7.52 12.97 -1.82
N MET A 168 -6.80 12.65 -2.89
CA MET A 168 -6.05 11.39 -2.99
C MET A 168 -4.84 11.36 -2.05
N ALA A 169 -4.20 12.50 -1.79
CA ALA A 169 -3.10 12.59 -0.83
C ALA A 169 -3.55 12.26 0.60
N GLU A 170 -4.74 12.72 1.00
CA GLU A 170 -5.34 12.42 2.30
C GLU A 170 -5.73 10.95 2.41
N LEU A 171 -6.22 10.38 1.34
CA LEU A 171 -6.54 8.95 1.28
C LEU A 171 -5.28 8.08 1.37
N ALA A 172 -4.18 8.48 0.70
CA ALA A 172 -2.87 7.83 0.87
C ALA A 172 -2.37 7.93 2.32
N ALA A 173 -2.51 9.11 2.94
CA ALA A 173 -2.15 9.30 4.33
C ALA A 173 -2.98 8.41 5.28
N ALA A 174 -4.27 8.22 5.00
CA ALA A 174 -5.12 7.31 5.76
C ALA A 174 -4.67 5.85 5.63
N HIS A 175 -4.30 5.40 4.43
CA HIS A 175 -3.72 4.06 4.25
C HIS A 175 -2.38 3.90 5.00
N ARG A 176 -1.51 4.92 5.01
CA ARG A 176 -0.27 4.88 5.80
C ARG A 176 -0.55 4.73 7.29
N ARG A 177 -1.55 5.47 7.84
CA ARG A 177 -1.96 5.31 9.26
C ARG A 177 -2.51 3.93 9.54
N ALA A 178 -3.33 3.39 8.64
CA ALA A 178 -3.85 2.04 8.77
C ALA A 178 -2.72 0.99 8.82
N LEU A 179 -1.70 1.14 7.98
CA LEU A 179 -0.53 0.26 7.97
C LEU A 179 0.32 0.40 9.24
N ALA A 180 0.50 1.61 9.76
CA ALA A 180 1.19 1.83 11.03
C ALA A 180 0.47 1.12 12.20
N ARG A 181 -0.87 1.19 12.24
CA ARG A 181 -1.68 0.45 13.23
C ARG A 181 -1.56 -1.07 13.05
N LEU A 182 -1.57 -1.55 11.81
CA LEU A 182 -1.37 -2.96 11.52
C LEU A 182 0.01 -3.44 12.00
N ALA A 183 1.07 -2.69 11.67
CA ALA A 183 2.43 -3.00 12.11
C ALA A 183 2.57 -2.99 13.65
N ALA A 184 1.93 -2.05 14.33
CA ALA A 184 1.88 -2.02 15.79
C ALA A 184 1.17 -3.26 16.36
N GLY A 185 0.06 -3.70 15.76
CA GLY A 185 -0.67 -4.92 16.15
C GLY A 185 0.18 -6.18 15.95
N ILE A 186 0.86 -6.31 14.81
CA ILE A 186 1.80 -7.40 14.54
C ILE A 186 2.93 -7.35 15.59
N GLY A 187 3.53 -6.19 15.80
CA GLY A 187 4.60 -6.01 16.77
C GLY A 187 4.20 -6.42 18.20
N ALA A 188 3.00 -6.07 18.63
CA ALA A 188 2.48 -6.49 19.92
C ALA A 188 2.37 -8.03 20.04
N SER A 189 1.93 -8.71 18.96
CA SER A 189 1.85 -10.17 18.93
C SER A 189 3.23 -10.87 18.97
N LEU A 190 4.28 -10.20 18.49
CA LEU A 190 5.67 -10.71 18.54
C LEU A 190 6.31 -10.54 19.91
N ILE A 191 5.89 -9.52 20.67
CA ILE A 191 6.44 -9.20 21.99
C ILE A 191 5.73 -9.96 23.12
N ALA A 192 4.48 -10.36 22.90
CA ALA A 192 3.71 -11.13 23.88
C ALA A 192 4.49 -12.41 24.25
N VAL A 193 4.95 -12.47 25.49
CA VAL A 193 5.74 -13.61 26.02
C VAL A 193 4.87 -14.86 25.99
N PRO A 194 5.42 -16.02 25.60
CA PRO A 194 4.70 -17.28 25.61
C PRO A 194 4.48 -17.75 27.04
N SER A 195 3.43 -17.30 27.67
CA SER A 195 2.80 -18.02 28.78
C SER A 195 1.58 -18.67 28.22
N SER A 196 1.71 -19.88 27.67
CA SER A 196 0.63 -20.86 27.37
C SER A 196 -0.64 -20.35 26.65
N SER A 197 -0.67 -19.18 26.05
CA SER A 197 -1.86 -18.61 25.41
C SER A 197 -1.55 -18.19 23.97
N ALA A 198 -2.54 -18.34 23.09
CA ALA A 198 -2.50 -17.84 21.72
C ALA A 198 -1.99 -16.38 21.68
N PRO A 199 -1.34 -15.95 20.55
CA PRO A 199 -0.84 -14.59 20.42
C PRO A 199 -1.98 -13.61 20.74
N ALA A 200 -1.66 -12.57 21.53
CA ALA A 200 -2.63 -11.53 21.85
C ALA A 200 -2.97 -10.76 20.57
N CYS A 201 -4.05 -11.14 19.93
CA CYS A 201 -4.55 -10.38 18.78
C CYS A 201 -5.11 -9.05 19.27
N PRO A 202 -4.78 -7.92 18.61
CA PRO A 202 -5.40 -6.65 18.95
C PRO A 202 -6.93 -6.73 18.79
N ALA A 203 -7.65 -5.98 19.60
CA ALA A 203 -9.10 -5.93 19.52
C ALA A 203 -9.54 -5.54 18.10
N ARG A 204 -10.48 -6.33 17.58
CA ARG A 204 -11.09 -6.05 16.26
C ARG A 204 -11.98 -4.82 16.38
N GLU A 205 -11.85 -3.86 15.49
CA GLU A 205 -12.83 -2.77 15.45
C GLU A 205 -14.23 -3.32 15.15
N PRO A 206 -15.28 -2.80 15.80
CA PRO A 206 -16.65 -3.21 15.50
C PRO A 206 -16.99 -2.91 14.03
N ARG A 207 -17.79 -3.76 13.43
CA ARG A 207 -18.26 -3.63 12.04
C ARG A 207 -19.18 -2.44 11.85
#